data_84cfa50ee49decfd717b6be74006d978
#
_entry.id   84cfa50ee49decfd717b6be74006d978
#
_cell.length_a   1.000
_cell.length_b   1.000
_cell.length_c   1.000
_cell.angle_alpha   90.00
_cell.angle_beta   90.00
_cell.angle_gamma   90.00
#
_symmetry.space_group_name_H-M   'P 1'
#
loop_
_entity.id
_entity.type
_entity.pdbx_description
1 polymer ?
#
loop_
_entity_poly.entity_id
_entity_poly.type
_entity_poly.pdbx_seq_one_letter_code
_entity_poly.pdbx_strand_id
1 'polypeptide(L)'
;HRKKDFRLSIAYLYRIKVDNEYLLVKSRTRNYYQPVGGCYKTLPSSSAIFEKLEVKPDRKFETEKGIAKNDLRVYVRGKNVISFLKWFDSKKDREISPWREFCEELISEDILPWRQFRFIDYEFKKKIQSPIIKLDSGGKGIFIFEIFDLVINNEQLPILEKLKLEKESNKFIWVTDDLIQTLGHSLNSKEYMFEISPHTKYAQNLKWE
;
A
#
# COMPACT_ATOMS: atom_id res chain seq x y z
N HIS A 1 -3.66 27.75 5.99
CA HIS A 1 -3.57 26.29 6.21
C HIS A 1 -3.00 25.88 7.58
N ARG A 2 -2.21 26.72 8.27
CA ARG A 2 -1.52 26.36 9.54
C ARG A 2 -2.46 25.87 10.65
N LYS A 3 -3.69 26.37 10.71
CA LYS A 3 -4.68 26.02 11.75
C LYS A 3 -5.61 24.85 11.38
N LYS A 4 -5.54 24.35 10.15
CA LYS A 4 -6.39 23.22 9.68
C LYS A 4 -5.69 21.89 9.90
N ASP A 5 -6.47 20.86 10.18
CA ASP A 5 -5.97 19.50 10.26
C ASP A 5 -5.93 18.90 8.84
N PHE A 6 -4.86 18.14 8.56
CA PHE A 6 -4.68 17.36 7.33
C PHE A 6 -4.67 15.89 7.68
N ARG A 7 -5.43 15.12 6.92
CA ARG A 7 -5.34 13.67 6.99
C ARG A 7 -4.10 13.20 6.25
N LEU A 8 -3.22 12.49 6.92
CA LEU A 8 -2.09 11.80 6.30
C LEU A 8 -2.35 10.29 6.31
N SER A 9 -2.12 9.66 5.18
CA SER A 9 -2.16 8.20 5.04
C SER A 9 -0.86 7.77 4.38
N ILE A 10 -0.06 6.97 5.11
CA ILE A 10 1.26 6.57 4.66
C ILE A 10 1.31 5.05 4.58
N ALA A 11 1.54 4.55 3.38
CA ALA A 11 1.52 3.14 3.06
C ALA A 11 2.76 2.73 2.27
N TYR A 12 2.99 1.43 2.19
CA TYR A 12 3.91 0.84 1.24
C TYR A 12 3.18 -0.11 0.31
N LEU A 13 3.68 -0.24 -0.91
CA LEU A 13 3.10 -1.10 -1.93
C LEU A 13 4.21 -1.88 -2.62
N TYR A 14 3.97 -3.17 -2.86
CA TYR A 14 4.84 -4.01 -3.66
C TYR A 14 4.42 -4.01 -5.13
N ARG A 15 5.41 -4.01 -6.00
CA ARG A 15 5.25 -4.47 -7.38
C ARG A 15 5.85 -5.87 -7.46
N ILE A 16 5.00 -6.87 -7.64
CA ILE A 16 5.40 -8.26 -7.85
C ILE A 16 5.16 -8.56 -9.32
N LYS A 17 6.25 -8.61 -10.09
CA LYS A 17 6.19 -8.72 -11.55
C LYS A 17 6.83 -10.01 -12.02
N VAL A 18 6.14 -10.73 -12.89
CA VAL A 18 6.68 -11.86 -13.66
C VAL A 18 6.41 -11.59 -15.14
N ASP A 19 7.45 -11.52 -15.95
CA ASP A 19 7.40 -11.05 -17.35
C ASP A 19 6.73 -9.66 -17.46
N ASN A 20 5.58 -9.59 -18.11
CA ASN A 20 4.82 -8.35 -18.35
C ASN A 20 3.55 -8.23 -17.49
N GLU A 21 3.37 -9.09 -16.49
CA GLU A 21 2.19 -9.09 -15.65
C GLU A 21 2.54 -8.86 -14.18
N TYR A 22 1.62 -8.24 -13.46
CA TYR A 22 1.71 -7.88 -12.05
C TYR A 22 0.69 -8.66 -11.24
N LEU A 23 1.13 -9.20 -10.12
CA LEU A 23 0.26 -9.81 -9.13
C LEU A 23 -0.47 -8.73 -8.33
N LEU A 24 -1.79 -8.76 -8.35
CA LEU A 24 -2.64 -7.98 -7.48
C LEU A 24 -3.45 -8.90 -6.57
N VAL A 25 -3.70 -8.48 -5.34
CA VAL A 25 -4.49 -9.22 -4.37
C VAL A 25 -5.84 -8.57 -4.14
N LYS A 26 -6.83 -9.38 -3.78
CA LYS A 26 -8.16 -8.90 -3.41
C LYS A 26 -8.09 -8.10 -2.12
N SER A 27 -8.62 -6.89 -2.12
CA SER A 27 -8.70 -6.09 -0.89
C SER A 27 -9.59 -6.77 0.15
N ARG A 28 -9.12 -6.81 1.40
CA ARG A 28 -9.88 -7.39 2.53
C ARG A 28 -11.11 -6.56 2.93
N THR A 29 -11.13 -5.29 2.56
CA THR A 29 -12.15 -4.33 3.01
C THR A 29 -12.97 -3.72 1.89
N ARG A 30 -12.59 -3.96 0.62
CA ARG A 30 -13.24 -3.36 -0.55
C ARG A 30 -13.32 -4.35 -1.70
N ASN A 31 -14.24 -4.10 -2.63
CA ASN A 31 -14.43 -4.98 -3.77
C ASN A 31 -13.52 -4.62 -4.95
N TYR A 32 -12.21 -4.53 -4.73
CA TYR A 32 -11.24 -4.34 -5.80
C TYR A 32 -9.95 -5.12 -5.54
N TYR A 33 -9.14 -5.25 -6.59
CA TYR A 33 -7.78 -5.77 -6.52
C TYR A 33 -6.78 -4.62 -6.40
N GLN A 34 -5.70 -4.85 -5.66
CA GLN A 34 -4.70 -3.85 -5.34
C GLN A 34 -3.30 -4.47 -5.28
N PRO A 35 -2.21 -3.68 -5.37
CA PRO A 35 -0.88 -4.16 -5.03
C PRO A 35 -0.84 -4.67 -3.60
N VAL A 36 -0.03 -5.69 -3.35
CA VAL A 36 0.27 -6.15 -1.98
C VAL A 36 0.82 -4.98 -1.18
N GLY A 37 0.25 -4.72 -0.02
CA GLY A 37 0.71 -3.65 0.83
C GLY A 37 -0.39 -2.99 1.66
N GLY A 38 0.02 -2.10 2.53
CA GLY A 38 -0.88 -1.42 3.46
C GLY A 38 -0.21 -0.27 4.19
N CYS A 39 -0.94 0.28 5.16
CA CYS A 39 -0.40 1.37 5.95
C CYS A 39 0.72 0.89 6.87
N TYR A 40 1.78 1.70 6.96
CA TYR A 40 2.77 1.52 8.02
C TYR A 40 2.11 1.57 9.40
N LYS A 41 2.68 0.84 10.34
CA LYS A 41 2.27 0.88 11.75
C LYS A 41 3.16 1.83 12.56
N THR A 42 2.57 2.50 13.53
CA THR A 42 3.32 3.17 14.59
C THR A 42 3.68 2.19 15.69
N LEU A 43 4.77 2.47 16.40
CA LEU A 43 5.16 1.74 17.60
C LEU A 43 4.71 2.51 18.84
N PRO A 44 4.55 1.86 20.00
CA PRO A 44 4.18 2.54 21.26
C PRO A 44 5.13 3.69 21.63
N SER A 45 6.42 3.58 21.28
CA SER A 45 7.43 4.62 21.48
C SER A 45 7.16 5.92 20.72
N SER A 46 6.28 5.93 19.72
CA SER A 46 5.90 7.16 18.99
C SER A 46 5.01 8.12 19.82
N SER A 47 4.49 7.70 20.97
CA SER A 47 3.52 8.48 21.76
C SER A 47 3.99 9.90 22.09
N ALA A 48 5.23 10.06 22.55
CA ALA A 48 5.79 11.35 22.92
C ALA A 48 5.90 12.32 21.74
N ILE A 49 6.31 11.83 20.55
CA ILE A 49 6.38 12.68 19.36
C ILE A 49 4.98 12.99 18.79
N PHE A 50 4.04 12.08 18.93
CA PHE A 50 2.65 12.29 18.51
C PHE A 50 1.97 13.34 19.36
N GLU A 51 2.16 13.31 20.68
CA GLU A 51 1.68 14.34 21.59
C GLU A 51 2.28 15.71 21.21
N LYS A 52 3.63 15.80 21.06
CA LYS A 52 4.32 17.02 20.67
C LYS A 52 3.82 17.61 19.35
N LEU A 53 3.48 16.77 18.37
CA LEU A 53 3.03 17.18 17.05
C LEU A 53 1.50 17.31 16.93
N GLU A 54 0.77 17.15 18.06
CA GLU A 54 -0.69 17.21 18.10
C GLU A 54 -1.34 16.22 17.10
N VAL A 55 -0.75 15.01 16.95
CA VAL A 55 -1.25 13.97 16.03
C VAL A 55 -2.50 13.34 16.63
N LYS A 56 -3.54 13.20 15.78
CA LYS A 56 -4.81 12.56 16.16
C LYS A 56 -5.06 11.33 15.31
N PRO A 57 -5.61 10.24 15.89
CA PRO A 57 -5.95 9.05 15.12
C PRO A 57 -7.08 9.35 14.11
N ASP A 58 -7.09 8.60 13.00
CA ASP A 58 -8.21 8.63 12.06
C ASP A 58 -9.33 7.72 12.56
N ARG A 59 -10.29 8.30 13.28
CA ARG A 59 -11.41 7.58 13.90
C ARG A 59 -12.32 6.84 12.90
N LYS A 60 -12.30 7.21 11.60
CA LYS A 60 -13.12 6.55 10.58
C LYS A 60 -12.67 5.11 10.28
N PHE A 61 -11.41 4.79 10.52
CA PHE A 61 -10.83 3.48 10.26
C PHE A 61 -10.61 2.65 11.52
N GLU A 62 -11.20 3.06 12.66
CA GLU A 62 -11.03 2.38 13.94
C GLU A 62 -9.56 2.01 14.22
N THR A 63 -8.64 2.97 13.99
CA THR A 63 -7.20 2.77 14.15
C THR A 63 -6.79 2.36 15.57
N GLU A 64 -7.74 2.31 16.48
CA GLU A 64 -7.57 1.83 17.85
C GLU A 64 -7.85 0.33 18.00
N LYS A 65 -8.50 -0.31 17.00
CA LYS A 65 -8.92 -1.73 17.06
C LYS A 65 -8.72 -2.44 15.71
N GLY A 66 -8.67 -3.76 15.78
CA GLY A 66 -8.65 -4.63 14.59
C GLY A 66 -7.42 -4.47 13.71
N ILE A 67 -7.58 -4.75 12.42
CA ILE A 67 -6.51 -4.75 11.41
C ILE A 67 -5.89 -3.35 11.25
N ALA A 68 -6.67 -2.28 11.38
CA ALA A 68 -6.21 -0.90 11.24
C ALA A 68 -5.53 -0.32 12.50
N LYS A 69 -5.39 -1.12 13.55
CA LYS A 69 -4.75 -0.66 14.80
C LYS A 69 -3.33 -0.16 14.52
N ASN A 70 -3.04 1.03 15.04
CA ASN A 70 -1.76 1.72 14.90
C ASN A 70 -1.37 2.08 13.45
N ASP A 71 -2.30 2.07 12.50
CA ASP A 71 -2.02 2.51 11.14
C ASP A 71 -1.59 3.98 11.13
N LEU A 72 -0.62 4.30 10.26
CA LEU A 72 -0.26 5.69 9.93
C LEU A 72 -1.33 6.34 9.04
N ARG A 73 -2.57 6.31 9.54
CA ARG A 73 -3.72 7.08 9.08
C ARG A 73 -4.09 8.05 10.19
N VAL A 74 -3.61 9.27 10.07
CA VAL A 74 -3.66 10.25 11.17
C VAL A 74 -4.07 11.62 10.68
N TYR A 75 -4.54 12.45 11.60
CA TYR A 75 -4.73 13.87 11.38
C TYR A 75 -3.60 14.65 12.05
N VAL A 76 -2.99 15.55 11.28
CA VAL A 76 -1.89 16.40 11.75
C VAL A 76 -2.21 17.86 11.47
N ARG A 77 -2.00 18.72 12.47
CA ARG A 77 -2.17 20.16 12.32
C ARG A 77 -1.24 20.71 11.25
N GLY A 78 -1.72 21.57 10.35
CA GLY A 78 -0.95 22.07 9.20
C GLY A 78 0.40 22.68 9.56
N LYS A 79 0.54 23.30 10.75
CA LYS A 79 1.84 23.80 11.27
C LYS A 79 2.85 22.69 11.53
N ASN A 80 2.37 21.46 11.78
CA ASN A 80 3.19 20.30 12.20
C ASN A 80 3.43 19.29 11.07
N VAL A 81 2.77 19.42 9.90
CA VAL A 81 2.88 18.43 8.80
C VAL A 81 4.33 18.19 8.38
N ILE A 82 5.13 19.24 8.18
CA ILE A 82 6.53 19.09 7.78
C ILE A 82 7.34 18.35 8.85
N SER A 83 7.11 18.68 10.13
CA SER A 83 7.81 18.01 11.23
C SER A 83 7.41 16.55 11.36
N PHE A 84 6.14 16.23 11.09
CA PHE A 84 5.65 14.87 11.05
C PHE A 84 6.28 14.06 9.90
N LEU A 85 6.39 14.64 8.70
CA LEU A 85 7.06 14.00 7.57
C LEU A 85 8.55 13.75 7.84
N LYS A 86 9.24 14.70 8.45
CA LYS A 86 10.64 14.52 8.90
C LYS A 86 10.77 13.39 9.92
N TRP A 87 9.83 13.29 10.88
CA TRP A 87 9.79 12.16 11.80
C TRP A 87 9.59 10.84 11.06
N PHE A 88 8.62 10.77 10.13
CA PHE A 88 8.41 9.59 9.32
C PHE A 88 9.67 9.16 8.57
N ASP A 89 10.37 10.10 7.93
CA ASP A 89 11.60 9.85 7.18
C ASP A 89 12.78 9.43 8.07
N SER A 90 12.74 9.75 9.37
CA SER A 90 13.76 9.30 10.33
C SER A 90 13.72 7.81 10.61
N LYS A 91 12.65 7.11 10.23
CA LYS A 91 12.39 5.67 10.46
C LYS A 91 12.38 5.25 11.94
N LYS A 92 12.28 6.20 12.87
CA LYS A 92 12.21 5.95 14.31
C LYS A 92 10.76 5.76 14.76
N ASP A 93 10.58 4.86 15.72
CA ASP A 93 9.30 4.66 16.43
C ASP A 93 8.13 4.25 15.53
N ARG A 94 8.42 3.64 14.39
CA ARG A 94 7.46 3.12 13.44
C ARG A 94 7.95 1.83 12.77
N GLU A 95 7.03 1.12 12.14
CA GLU A 95 7.36 0.02 11.24
C GLU A 95 8.28 0.53 10.10
N ILE A 96 9.31 -0.24 9.77
CA ILE A 96 10.28 0.09 8.72
C ILE A 96 10.33 -0.96 7.62
N SER A 97 9.97 -2.21 7.94
CA SER A 97 9.96 -3.32 6.98
C SER A 97 8.58 -3.45 6.33
N PRO A 98 8.50 -3.59 5.02
CA PRO A 98 7.23 -3.88 4.34
C PRO A 98 6.78 -5.35 4.45
N TRP A 99 7.50 -6.20 5.21
CA TRP A 99 7.26 -7.63 5.34
C TRP A 99 5.87 -8.01 5.86
N ARG A 100 5.32 -7.24 6.81
CA ARG A 100 4.07 -7.60 7.47
C ARG A 100 2.90 -7.79 6.48
N GLU A 101 2.65 -6.82 5.61
CA GLU A 101 1.55 -6.93 4.63
C GLU A 101 1.82 -8.04 3.59
N PHE A 102 3.09 -8.25 3.21
CA PHE A 102 3.44 -9.37 2.35
C PHE A 102 3.05 -10.71 3.01
N CYS A 103 3.37 -10.87 4.29
CA CYS A 103 3.01 -12.05 5.05
C CYS A 103 1.48 -12.18 5.22
N GLU A 104 0.81 -11.09 5.60
CA GLU A 104 -0.63 -11.08 5.84
C GLU A 104 -1.46 -11.35 4.57
N GLU A 105 -1.05 -10.79 3.41
CA GLU A 105 -1.83 -10.84 2.18
C GLU A 105 -1.46 -11.99 1.23
N LEU A 106 -0.26 -12.56 1.35
CA LEU A 106 0.19 -13.65 0.47
C LEU A 106 0.42 -14.96 1.20
N ILE A 107 1.10 -14.92 2.35
CA ILE A 107 1.43 -16.14 3.07
C ILE A 107 0.25 -16.64 3.91
N SER A 108 -0.35 -15.76 4.71
CA SER A 108 -1.48 -16.12 5.59
C SER A 108 -2.76 -16.44 4.81
N GLU A 109 -2.84 -15.98 3.57
CA GLU A 109 -3.93 -16.30 2.65
C GLU A 109 -3.66 -17.56 1.79
N ASP A 110 -2.54 -18.27 2.03
CA ASP A 110 -2.12 -19.46 1.28
C ASP A 110 -1.96 -19.22 -0.24
N ILE A 111 -1.66 -17.98 -0.65
CA ILE A 111 -1.35 -17.65 -2.05
C ILE A 111 0.08 -18.07 -2.37
N LEU A 112 1.03 -17.79 -1.45
CA LEU A 112 2.42 -18.19 -1.58
C LEU A 112 2.85 -19.09 -0.43
N PRO A 113 3.66 -20.14 -0.70
CA PRO A 113 4.10 -21.07 0.33
C PRO A 113 5.13 -20.44 1.27
N TRP A 114 4.93 -20.60 2.58
CA TRP A 114 5.83 -20.12 3.61
C TRP A 114 7.29 -20.52 3.40
N ARG A 115 7.53 -21.77 3.01
CA ARG A 115 8.90 -22.32 2.94
C ARG A 115 9.82 -21.50 2.03
N GLN A 116 9.33 -21.07 0.86
CA GLN A 116 10.11 -20.34 -0.14
C GLN A 116 10.01 -18.80 0.02
N PHE A 117 8.98 -18.32 0.70
CA PHE A 117 8.72 -16.87 0.83
C PHE A 117 8.84 -16.35 2.26
N ARG A 118 9.27 -17.15 3.23
CA ARG A 118 9.54 -16.68 4.60
C ARG A 118 10.64 -15.62 4.69
N PHE A 119 11.55 -15.63 3.71
CA PHE A 119 12.55 -14.60 3.50
C PHE A 119 12.39 -14.07 2.09
N ILE A 120 12.28 -12.77 1.97
CA ILE A 120 12.17 -12.07 0.69
C ILE A 120 13.20 -10.95 0.64
N ASP A 121 13.73 -10.73 -0.55
CA ASP A 121 14.49 -9.54 -0.87
C ASP A 121 13.59 -8.55 -1.59
N TYR A 122 13.76 -7.28 -1.32
CA TYR A 122 12.97 -6.21 -1.96
C TYR A 122 13.82 -4.96 -2.14
N GLU A 123 13.55 -4.25 -3.20
CA GLU A 123 14.25 -3.03 -3.56
C GLU A 123 13.31 -1.83 -3.45
N PHE A 124 13.72 -0.81 -2.70
CA PHE A 124 13.02 0.47 -2.67
C PHE A 124 13.15 1.17 -4.02
N LYS A 125 12.02 1.51 -4.64
CA LYS A 125 12.00 2.19 -5.94
C LYS A 125 11.75 3.69 -5.80
N LYS A 126 10.71 4.08 -5.09
CA LYS A 126 10.36 5.49 -4.97
C LYS A 126 9.38 5.75 -3.83
N LYS A 127 9.48 6.94 -3.24
CA LYS A 127 8.43 7.54 -2.41
C LYS A 127 7.60 8.48 -3.26
N ILE A 128 6.29 8.23 -3.33
CA ILE A 128 5.32 9.06 -4.04
C ILE A 128 4.48 9.80 -3.02
N GLN A 129 4.31 11.09 -3.22
CA GLN A 129 3.46 11.92 -2.38
C GLN A 129 2.43 12.64 -3.23
N SER A 130 1.17 12.60 -2.81
CA SER A 130 0.12 13.38 -3.45
C SER A 130 0.30 14.88 -3.21
N PRO A 131 -0.25 15.73 -4.07
CA PRO A 131 -0.55 17.10 -3.67
C PRO A 131 -1.53 17.09 -2.49
N ILE A 132 -1.83 18.27 -1.95
CA ILE A 132 -2.93 18.41 -0.99
C ILE A 132 -4.24 18.21 -1.74
N ILE A 133 -4.95 17.12 -1.47
CA ILE A 133 -6.22 16.79 -2.12
C ILE A 133 -7.42 17.06 -1.20
N LYS A 134 -8.57 17.28 -1.80
CA LYS A 134 -9.86 17.31 -1.10
C LYS A 134 -10.33 15.87 -0.90
N LEU A 135 -10.77 15.54 0.29
CA LEU A 135 -11.28 14.21 0.63
C LEU A 135 -12.78 14.15 0.46
N ASP A 136 -13.29 13.02 -0.05
CA ASP A 136 -14.75 12.78 -0.17
C ASP A 136 -15.46 12.87 1.19
N SER A 137 -14.73 12.47 2.22
CA SER A 137 -15.21 12.56 3.61
C SER A 137 -15.20 13.98 4.20
N GLY A 138 -14.83 14.99 3.40
CA GLY A 138 -14.59 16.36 3.82
C GLY A 138 -13.17 16.58 4.34
N GLY A 139 -12.70 17.83 4.25
CA GLY A 139 -11.34 18.20 4.65
C GLY A 139 -10.30 18.01 3.56
N LYS A 140 -9.03 17.96 3.97
CA LYS A 140 -7.86 17.84 3.08
C LYS A 140 -6.95 16.73 3.54
N GLY A 141 -6.30 16.06 2.60
CA GLY A 141 -5.36 14.97 2.88
C GLY A 141 -4.11 15.00 2.03
N ILE A 142 -3.14 14.21 2.46
CA ILE A 142 -1.92 13.90 1.75
C ILE A 142 -1.74 12.38 1.85
N PHE A 143 -1.54 11.73 0.71
CA PHE A 143 -1.23 10.31 0.62
C PHE A 143 0.24 10.13 0.26
N ILE A 144 0.88 9.19 0.92
CA ILE A 144 2.28 8.86 0.69
C ILE A 144 2.38 7.35 0.49
N PHE A 145 3.06 6.94 -0.58
CA PHE A 145 3.33 5.55 -0.89
C PHE A 145 4.84 5.35 -1.04
N GLU A 146 5.42 4.41 -0.30
CA GLU A 146 6.74 3.88 -0.56
C GLU A 146 6.58 2.63 -1.43
N ILE A 147 7.18 2.62 -2.62
CA ILE A 147 7.05 1.56 -3.61
C ILE A 147 8.28 0.67 -3.56
N PHE A 148 8.04 -0.63 -3.49
CA PHE A 148 9.07 -1.66 -3.47
C PHE A 148 8.85 -2.66 -4.60
N ASP A 149 9.93 -3.11 -5.22
CA ASP A 149 9.91 -4.28 -6.11
C ASP A 149 10.30 -5.51 -5.30
N LEU A 150 9.58 -6.61 -5.47
CA LEU A 150 10.03 -7.90 -5.00
C LEU A 150 11.21 -8.36 -5.85
N VAL A 151 12.34 -8.68 -5.22
CA VAL A 151 13.50 -9.30 -5.87
C VAL A 151 13.30 -10.82 -5.83
N ILE A 152 12.90 -11.37 -6.97
CA ILE A 152 12.53 -12.78 -7.08
C ILE A 152 13.80 -13.63 -7.26
N ASN A 153 14.01 -14.63 -6.42
CA ASN A 153 15.11 -15.57 -6.55
C ASN A 153 14.72 -16.83 -7.34
N ASN A 154 15.71 -17.69 -7.60
CA ASN A 154 15.55 -18.91 -8.41
C ASN A 154 14.57 -19.94 -7.83
N GLU A 155 14.35 -19.95 -6.50
CA GLU A 155 13.40 -20.86 -5.86
C GLU A 155 11.96 -20.30 -5.89
N GLN A 156 11.83 -18.99 -5.91
CA GLN A 156 10.56 -18.28 -5.91
C GLN A 156 9.95 -18.15 -7.29
N LEU A 157 10.79 -17.95 -8.32
CA LEU A 157 10.31 -17.72 -9.69
C LEU A 157 9.39 -18.82 -10.21
N PRO A 158 9.73 -20.13 -10.14
CA PRO A 158 8.85 -21.19 -10.64
C PRO A 158 7.48 -21.23 -9.95
N ILE A 159 7.43 -20.82 -8.68
CA ILE A 159 6.17 -20.78 -7.93
C ILE A 159 5.28 -19.62 -8.42
N LEU A 160 5.87 -18.46 -8.64
CA LEU A 160 5.15 -17.31 -9.19
C LEU A 160 4.72 -17.54 -10.64
N GLU A 161 5.55 -18.21 -11.46
CA GLU A 161 5.17 -18.60 -12.82
C GLU A 161 4.00 -19.59 -12.82
N LYS A 162 4.01 -20.58 -11.92
CA LYS A 162 2.90 -21.50 -11.73
C LYS A 162 1.63 -20.75 -11.32
N LEU A 163 1.73 -19.86 -10.33
CA LEU A 163 0.61 -19.04 -9.88
C LEU A 163 0.05 -18.16 -11.01
N LYS A 164 0.93 -17.65 -11.88
CA LYS A 164 0.54 -16.87 -13.06
C LYS A 164 -0.23 -17.69 -14.09
N LEU A 165 0.04 -18.98 -14.23
CA LEU A 165 -0.73 -19.87 -15.12
C LEU A 165 -2.18 -20.07 -14.63
N GLU A 166 -2.45 -19.93 -13.34
CA GLU A 166 -3.81 -19.94 -12.80
C GLU A 166 -4.59 -18.67 -13.18
N LYS A 167 -3.91 -17.62 -13.62
CA LYS A 167 -4.37 -16.29 -14.03
C LYS A 167 -5.13 -15.53 -12.95
N GLU A 168 -6.20 -16.11 -12.44
CA GLU A 168 -7.08 -15.45 -11.47
C GLU A 168 -7.67 -16.42 -10.46
N SER A 169 -7.96 -15.89 -9.30
CA SER A 169 -8.76 -16.54 -8.27
C SER A 169 -9.61 -15.47 -7.56
N ASN A 170 -10.44 -15.90 -6.62
CA ASN A 170 -11.13 -14.93 -5.75
C ASN A 170 -10.20 -14.15 -4.82
N LYS A 171 -8.92 -14.55 -4.71
CA LYS A 171 -7.90 -13.93 -3.84
C LYS A 171 -6.92 -13.03 -4.59
N PHE A 172 -6.62 -13.35 -5.85
CA PHE A 172 -5.62 -12.62 -6.63
C PHE A 172 -5.93 -12.63 -8.12
N ILE A 173 -5.28 -11.73 -8.85
CA ILE A 173 -5.25 -11.68 -10.33
C ILE A 173 -3.84 -11.34 -10.81
N TRP A 174 -3.55 -11.76 -12.06
CA TRP A 174 -2.40 -11.28 -12.80
C TRP A 174 -2.88 -10.36 -13.93
N VAL A 175 -2.28 -9.17 -14.01
CA VAL A 175 -2.71 -8.12 -14.94
C VAL A 175 -1.54 -7.47 -15.65
N THR A 176 -1.77 -7.07 -16.88
CA THR A 176 -0.83 -6.28 -17.69
C THR A 176 -0.87 -4.81 -17.32
N ASP A 177 0.15 -4.06 -17.76
CA ASP A 177 0.18 -2.60 -17.65
C ASP A 177 -1.10 -1.93 -18.18
N ASP A 178 -1.57 -2.36 -19.34
CA ASP A 178 -2.76 -1.78 -19.97
C ASP A 178 -4.01 -1.91 -19.10
N LEU A 179 -4.22 -3.07 -18.48
CA LEU A 179 -5.32 -3.28 -17.56
C LEU A 179 -5.18 -2.43 -16.28
N ILE A 180 -3.96 -2.20 -15.81
CA ILE A 180 -3.72 -1.28 -14.70
C ILE A 180 -4.06 0.16 -15.11
N GLN A 181 -3.63 0.61 -16.30
CA GLN A 181 -3.90 1.97 -16.77
C GLN A 181 -5.39 2.24 -16.99
N THR A 182 -6.14 1.23 -17.36
CA THR A 182 -7.60 1.32 -17.56
C THR A 182 -8.40 0.97 -16.32
N LEU A 183 -7.74 0.68 -15.17
CA LEU A 183 -8.37 0.23 -13.92
C LEU A 183 -9.27 -0.99 -14.10
N GLY A 184 -8.87 -1.91 -14.98
CA GLY A 184 -9.55 -3.17 -15.24
C GLY A 184 -10.55 -3.17 -16.39
N HIS A 185 -10.65 -2.07 -17.16
CA HIS A 185 -11.41 -2.08 -18.40
C HIS A 185 -10.57 -2.65 -19.55
N SER A 186 -11.12 -3.61 -20.29
CA SER A 186 -10.47 -4.11 -21.48
C SER A 186 -10.47 -3.08 -22.60
N LEU A 187 -9.31 -2.83 -23.20
CA LEU A 187 -9.20 -1.94 -24.36
C LEU A 187 -9.91 -2.49 -25.60
N ASN A 188 -9.99 -3.82 -25.70
CA ASN A 188 -10.47 -4.51 -26.91
C ASN A 188 -11.97 -4.79 -26.91
N SER A 189 -12.59 -5.03 -25.76
CA SER A 189 -14.00 -5.45 -25.65
C SER A 189 -14.93 -4.43 -25.01
N LYS A 190 -14.41 -3.31 -24.50
CA LYS A 190 -15.14 -2.36 -23.63
C LYS A 190 -15.76 -3.02 -22.38
N GLU A 191 -15.41 -4.26 -22.09
CA GLU A 191 -15.89 -4.99 -20.93
C GLU A 191 -15.06 -4.64 -19.71
N TYR A 192 -15.74 -4.59 -18.58
CA TYR A 192 -15.12 -4.43 -17.29
C TYR A 192 -14.70 -5.81 -16.78
N MET A 193 -13.41 -6.08 -16.72
CA MET A 193 -12.88 -7.38 -16.31
C MET A 193 -12.71 -7.46 -14.79
N PHE A 194 -12.08 -6.44 -14.19
CA PHE A 194 -11.73 -6.41 -12.78
C PHE A 194 -11.84 -5.00 -12.22
N GLU A 195 -12.24 -4.87 -10.96
CA GLU A 195 -12.11 -3.59 -10.28
C GLU A 195 -10.69 -3.47 -9.70
N ILE A 196 -9.91 -2.54 -10.25
CA ILE A 196 -8.52 -2.29 -9.83
C ILE A 196 -8.45 -0.96 -9.10
N SER A 197 -7.79 -0.96 -7.94
CA SER A 197 -7.57 0.24 -7.14
C SER A 197 -6.74 1.29 -7.89
N PRO A 198 -7.11 2.59 -7.82
CA PRO A 198 -6.29 3.67 -8.40
C PRO A 198 -4.84 3.70 -7.91
N HIS A 199 -4.58 3.23 -6.68
CA HIS A 199 -3.23 3.14 -6.12
C HIS A 199 -2.28 2.28 -6.97
N THR A 200 -2.83 1.32 -7.73
CA THR A 200 -2.07 0.45 -8.63
C THR A 200 -1.37 1.25 -9.72
N LYS A 201 -2.04 2.26 -10.30
CA LYS A 201 -1.42 3.16 -11.28
C LYS A 201 -0.26 3.93 -10.68
N TYR A 202 -0.42 4.45 -9.46
CA TYR A 202 0.64 5.23 -8.81
C TYR A 202 1.86 4.37 -8.54
N ALA A 203 1.65 3.13 -8.08
CA ALA A 203 2.73 2.18 -7.87
C ALA A 203 3.42 1.84 -9.21
N GLN A 204 2.64 1.59 -10.26
CA GLN A 204 3.16 1.22 -11.59
C GLN A 204 3.96 2.36 -12.22
N ASN A 205 3.40 3.57 -12.26
CA ASN A 205 3.99 4.71 -12.94
C ASN A 205 5.05 5.43 -12.09
N LEU A 206 5.21 5.04 -10.81
CA LEU A 206 6.10 5.68 -9.85
C LEU A 206 5.85 7.20 -9.73
N LYS A 207 4.60 7.62 -9.86
CA LYS A 207 4.17 9.02 -9.73
C LYS A 207 2.72 9.11 -9.28
N TRP A 208 2.36 10.24 -8.72
CA TRP A 208 0.97 10.60 -8.46
C TRP A 208 0.34 11.12 -9.76
N GLU A 209 -0.87 10.65 -10.08
CA GLU A 209 -1.66 11.06 -11.25
C GLU A 209 -2.96 11.75 -10.85
#